data_c7550554b6d75f9f533ebe106bd8b27d
#
_entry.id   c7550554b6d75f9f533ebe106bd8b27d
#
_cell.length_a   1.000
_cell.length_b   1.000
_cell.length_c   1.000
_cell.angle_alpha   90.00
_cell.angle_beta   90.00
_cell.angle_gamma   90.00
#
_symmetry.space_group_name_H-M   'P 1'
#
loop_
_entity.id
_entity.type
_entity.pdbx_description
1 polymer ?
#
loop_
_entity_poly.entity_id
_entity_poly.type
_entity_poly.pdbx_seq_one_letter_code
_entity_poly.pdbx_strand_id
1 'polypeptide(L)'
;MRIRRLLCLLLCLVLLTALPACAGKSGEQPLPAPTAATSAAPEQGAAVPPEEDASGFVLLSEVVPDVILEMRYYSTYNFVGERIDGYEQPVALLTVQAAEALRAVSDELAAMGYRLKVFDAYRPQTAVTQFMRWAQDADDTRMQAYFYPETEKSALFSQGYIAERSGHSRGSTVDLTLLDLRTGREVDMGGTFDYFGARSHADYSGISAEQSAMRALLRDVMVRHGFRPYAGEWWHFTLENEPYPDTYFTFPVSAASLAGKAA
;
A
#
# COMPACT_ATOMS: atom_id res chain seq x y z
N MET A 1 31.65 13.68 -52.74
CA MET A 1 33.05 14.07 -52.41
C MET A 1 33.31 13.47 -51.02
N ARG A 2 33.89 12.32 -50.96
CA ARG A 2 35.30 11.96 -50.62
C ARG A 2 35.64 12.46 -49.18
N ILE A 3 35.66 11.49 -48.24
CA ILE A 3 36.77 10.68 -47.67
C ILE A 3 37.41 11.44 -46.49
N ARG A 4 37.41 10.82 -45.27
CA ARG A 4 38.57 10.08 -44.74
C ARG A 4 38.29 9.44 -43.36
N ARG A 5 38.57 8.16 -43.33
CA ARG A 5 38.80 7.33 -42.17
C ARG A 5 40.05 7.77 -41.44
N LEU A 6 40.09 7.64 -40.12
CA LEU A 6 41.36 7.35 -39.43
C LEU A 6 41.11 6.39 -38.27
N LEU A 7 41.74 5.27 -38.44
CA LEU A 7 41.96 4.16 -37.50
C LEU A 7 43.07 4.58 -36.54
N CYS A 8 42.98 4.34 -35.26
CA CYS A 8 44.14 4.24 -34.35
C CYS A 8 43.95 3.02 -33.45
N LEU A 9 44.72 2.00 -33.83
CA LEU A 9 45.11 0.86 -33.03
C LEU A 9 46.34 1.24 -32.17
N LEU A 10 46.34 0.84 -30.91
CA LEU A 10 47.52 0.65 -30.07
C LEU A 10 47.06 -0.32 -28.96
N LEU A 11 47.36 -1.52 -28.99
CA LEU A 11 48.54 -2.40 -28.81
C LEU A 11 49.18 -2.30 -27.42
N CYS A 12 49.03 -3.40 -26.68
CA CYS A 12 49.94 -4.07 -25.76
C CYS A 12 50.38 -3.40 -24.45
N LEU A 13 50.26 -4.06 -23.35
CA LEU A 13 51.39 -4.87 -22.81
C LEU A 13 50.93 -5.71 -21.62
N VAL A 14 51.14 -7.00 -21.75
CA VAL A 14 51.07 -8.02 -20.71
C VAL A 14 52.34 -7.91 -19.88
N LEU A 15 52.27 -7.81 -18.58
CA LEU A 15 53.34 -8.05 -17.65
C LEU A 15 52.94 -9.12 -16.65
N LEU A 16 53.41 -10.33 -16.94
CA LEU A 16 53.56 -11.39 -15.96
C LEU A 16 54.70 -11.02 -15.02
N THR A 17 54.47 -11.07 -13.71
CA THR A 17 55.54 -11.27 -12.72
C THR A 17 55.11 -12.37 -11.77
N ALA A 18 56.05 -13.32 -11.66
CA ALA A 18 55.95 -14.57 -10.94
C ALA A 18 56.12 -14.41 -9.42
N LEU A 19 55.57 -15.40 -8.74
CA LEU A 19 55.63 -15.72 -7.31
C LEU A 19 57.05 -15.75 -6.70
N PRO A 20 57.14 -15.71 -5.34
CA PRO A 20 57.57 -16.96 -4.71
C PRO A 20 56.67 -17.43 -3.56
N ALA A 21 56.59 -18.75 -3.49
CA ALA A 21 56.01 -19.54 -2.44
C ALA A 21 56.86 -19.46 -1.16
N CYS A 22 56.24 -19.29 0.00
CA CYS A 22 56.79 -19.68 1.28
C CYS A 22 55.86 -20.68 1.95
N ALA A 23 56.37 -21.89 2.08
CA ALA A 23 55.78 -22.98 2.85
C ALA A 23 56.02 -22.73 4.35
N GLY A 24 54.95 -22.72 5.09
CA GLY A 24 54.93 -22.75 6.56
C GLY A 24 54.04 -23.88 7.03
N LYS A 25 54.64 -24.81 7.76
CA LYS A 25 54.10 -26.08 8.22
C LYS A 25 52.95 -25.91 9.24
N SER A 26 51.92 -26.69 9.00
CA SER A 26 50.91 -27.31 9.87
C SER A 26 51.17 -27.32 11.38
N GLY A 27 50.22 -26.81 12.10
CA GLY A 27 49.92 -27.17 13.47
C GLY A 27 48.44 -27.53 13.54
N GLU A 28 48.17 -28.84 13.44
CA GLU A 28 46.82 -29.42 13.59
C GLU A 28 46.51 -29.53 15.08
N GLN A 29 45.59 -28.72 15.60
CA GLN A 29 44.97 -28.94 16.90
C GLN A 29 43.63 -29.62 16.71
N PRO A 30 43.33 -30.70 17.43
CA PRO A 30 42.05 -31.38 17.31
C PRO A 30 40.94 -30.56 17.98
N LEU A 31 39.82 -30.42 17.26
CA LEU A 31 38.57 -29.85 17.73
C LEU A 31 38.02 -30.69 18.89
N PRO A 32 37.53 -30.09 19.98
CA PRO A 32 36.77 -30.80 20.98
C PRO A 32 35.39 -31.24 20.44
N ALA A 33 35.00 -32.44 20.81
CA ALA A 33 33.75 -33.08 20.48
C ALA A 33 32.54 -32.25 20.96
N PRO A 34 31.39 -32.26 20.24
CA PRO A 34 30.21 -31.57 20.67
C PRO A 34 29.59 -32.26 21.87
N THR A 35 29.55 -31.56 22.98
CA THR A 35 28.78 -31.99 24.18
C THR A 35 27.29 -31.82 23.86
N ALA A 36 26.55 -32.89 23.86
CA ALA A 36 25.10 -32.93 23.83
C ALA A 36 24.56 -32.23 25.09
N ALA A 37 23.93 -31.09 24.91
CA ALA A 37 23.05 -30.50 25.90
C ALA A 37 21.63 -30.55 25.37
N THR A 38 20.92 -31.61 25.73
CA THR A 38 19.48 -31.68 25.67
C THR A 38 18.91 -30.72 26.73
N SER A 39 18.27 -29.65 26.28
CA SER A 39 17.26 -28.98 27.09
C SER A 39 16.18 -28.52 26.15
N ALA A 40 15.12 -29.30 26.04
CA ALA A 40 13.87 -28.82 25.49
C ALA A 40 13.32 -27.75 26.42
N ALA A 41 13.40 -26.50 25.98
CA ALA A 41 12.61 -25.44 26.56
C ALA A 41 11.13 -25.74 26.26
N PRO A 42 10.20 -25.50 27.20
CA PRO A 42 8.79 -25.71 26.94
C PRO A 42 8.38 -24.77 25.82
N GLU A 43 7.66 -25.28 24.81
CA GLU A 43 6.92 -24.49 23.85
C GLU A 43 6.03 -23.54 24.64
N GLN A 44 6.40 -22.28 24.69
CA GLN A 44 5.50 -21.23 25.12
C GLN A 44 4.42 -21.20 24.05
N GLY A 45 3.22 -21.67 24.39
CA GLY A 45 2.04 -21.55 23.56
C GLY A 45 1.98 -20.11 23.04
N ALA A 46 1.83 -19.97 21.74
CA ALA A 46 1.64 -18.68 21.11
C ALA A 46 0.54 -17.96 21.89
N ALA A 47 0.89 -16.87 22.56
CA ALA A 47 -0.09 -16.04 23.25
C ALA A 47 -1.09 -15.62 22.17
N VAL A 48 -2.37 -15.93 22.40
CA VAL A 48 -3.47 -15.36 21.58
C VAL A 48 -3.26 -13.86 21.63
N PRO A 49 -3.12 -13.18 20.48
CA PRO A 49 -2.99 -11.72 20.48
C PRO A 49 -4.13 -11.15 21.33
N PRO A 50 -3.91 -10.14 22.16
CA PRO A 50 -4.99 -9.50 22.88
C PRO A 50 -6.04 -9.07 21.86
N GLU A 51 -7.33 -9.24 22.23
CA GLU A 51 -8.46 -8.73 21.44
C GLU A 51 -8.14 -7.28 21.11
N GLU A 52 -7.99 -6.97 19.82
CA GLU A 52 -7.47 -5.67 19.41
C GLU A 52 -8.49 -4.61 19.71
N ASP A 53 -8.12 -3.63 20.53
CA ASP A 53 -8.99 -2.55 20.95
C ASP A 53 -9.27 -1.59 19.78
N ALA A 54 -10.49 -1.63 19.26
CA ALA A 54 -10.98 -0.71 18.23
C ALA A 54 -11.53 0.61 18.81
N SER A 55 -11.35 0.89 20.11
CA SER A 55 -11.92 2.08 20.80
C SER A 55 -11.49 3.41 20.18
N GLY A 56 -10.33 3.45 19.52
CA GLY A 56 -9.83 4.62 18.80
C GLY A 56 -10.40 4.80 17.38
N PHE A 57 -11.32 3.95 16.93
CA PHE A 57 -11.90 3.99 15.59
C PHE A 57 -13.36 4.43 15.61
N VAL A 58 -13.84 4.91 14.46
CA VAL A 58 -15.23 5.33 14.23
C VAL A 58 -15.70 4.87 12.85
N LEU A 59 -17.02 4.78 12.69
CA LEU A 59 -17.63 4.71 11.37
C LEU A 59 -17.48 6.06 10.66
N LEU A 60 -16.84 6.08 9.51
CA LEU A 60 -16.65 7.32 8.75
C LEU A 60 -17.96 8.00 8.40
N SER A 61 -19.02 7.24 8.10
CA SER A 61 -20.34 7.77 7.79
C SER A 61 -21.02 8.49 8.96
N GLU A 62 -20.60 8.26 10.20
CA GLU A 62 -21.11 9.00 11.36
C GLU A 62 -20.42 10.37 11.51
N VAL A 63 -19.17 10.48 11.06
CA VAL A 63 -18.39 11.72 11.12
C VAL A 63 -18.55 12.55 9.86
N VAL A 64 -18.62 11.90 8.69
CA VAL A 64 -18.79 12.50 7.35
C VAL A 64 -20.08 11.95 6.73
N PRO A 65 -21.28 12.48 7.10
CA PRO A 65 -22.56 11.87 6.70
C PRO A 65 -22.78 11.82 5.19
N ASP A 66 -22.16 12.74 4.44
CA ASP A 66 -22.30 12.84 2.99
C ASP A 66 -21.31 11.99 2.21
N VAL A 67 -20.40 11.27 2.89
CA VAL A 67 -19.43 10.43 2.20
C VAL A 67 -20.10 9.32 1.40
N ILE A 68 -19.59 9.09 0.19
CA ILE A 68 -20.03 7.97 -0.64
C ILE A 68 -19.04 6.83 -0.40
N LEU A 69 -19.54 5.67 0.01
CA LEU A 69 -18.74 4.49 0.23
C LEU A 69 -18.90 3.51 -0.94
N GLU A 70 -17.81 3.26 -1.67
CA GLU A 70 -17.69 2.20 -2.67
C GLU A 70 -16.59 1.24 -2.25
N MET A 71 -16.83 0.54 -1.12
CA MET A 71 -15.83 -0.31 -0.49
C MET A 71 -15.42 -1.47 -1.40
N ARG A 72 -14.31 -1.28 -2.12
CA ARG A 72 -13.87 -2.18 -3.20
C ARG A 72 -13.54 -3.57 -2.69
N TYR A 73 -12.97 -3.68 -1.52
CA TYR A 73 -12.54 -4.96 -0.95
C TYR A 73 -13.67 -5.74 -0.28
N TYR A 74 -14.80 -5.10 0.00
CA TYR A 74 -16.04 -5.81 0.35
C TYR A 74 -16.73 -6.41 -0.89
N SER A 75 -16.56 -5.81 -2.06
CA SER A 75 -17.09 -6.27 -3.34
C SER A 75 -16.11 -7.24 -4.03
N THR A 76 -16.56 -7.79 -5.17
CA THR A 76 -15.68 -8.59 -6.04
C THR A 76 -14.98 -7.75 -7.11
N TYR A 77 -15.27 -6.45 -7.20
CA TYR A 77 -14.65 -5.55 -8.16
C TYR A 77 -13.39 -4.92 -7.56
N ASN A 78 -12.37 -5.74 -7.40
CA ASN A 78 -11.02 -5.39 -6.96
C ASN A 78 -10.00 -6.24 -7.74
N PHE A 79 -8.72 -6.02 -7.54
CA PHE A 79 -7.66 -6.70 -8.30
C PHE A 79 -7.54 -8.21 -8.03
N VAL A 80 -8.13 -8.72 -6.94
CA VAL A 80 -8.18 -10.16 -6.61
C VAL A 80 -9.39 -10.82 -7.30
N GLY A 81 -10.51 -10.11 -7.45
CA GLY A 81 -11.74 -10.60 -8.07
C GLY A 81 -12.68 -11.36 -7.12
N GLU A 82 -12.47 -11.19 -5.80
CA GLU A 82 -13.33 -11.74 -4.75
C GLU A 82 -13.38 -10.79 -3.55
N ARG A 83 -14.34 -11.02 -2.62
CA ARG A 83 -14.37 -10.27 -1.37
C ARG A 83 -13.15 -10.62 -0.52
N ILE A 84 -12.51 -9.60 0.01
CA ILE A 84 -11.25 -9.73 0.74
C ILE A 84 -11.50 -10.11 2.22
N ASP A 85 -10.62 -10.96 2.74
CA ASP A 85 -10.65 -11.43 4.13
C ASP A 85 -10.69 -10.24 5.11
N GLY A 86 -11.58 -10.33 6.09
CA GLY A 86 -11.76 -9.28 7.10
C GLY A 86 -12.70 -8.14 6.69
N TYR A 87 -13.20 -8.07 5.46
CA TYR A 87 -14.25 -7.13 5.07
C TYR A 87 -15.63 -7.79 5.25
N GLU A 88 -16.26 -7.58 6.39
CA GLU A 88 -17.55 -8.18 6.73
C GLU A 88 -18.75 -7.30 6.36
N GLN A 89 -18.54 -5.97 6.31
CA GLN A 89 -19.57 -4.99 5.96
C GLN A 89 -19.00 -3.95 4.99
N PRO A 90 -19.85 -3.32 4.15
CA PRO A 90 -19.45 -2.24 3.22
C PRO A 90 -19.35 -0.89 3.96
N VAL A 91 -18.61 -0.86 5.05
CA VAL A 91 -18.39 0.34 5.88
C VAL A 91 -16.93 0.76 5.84
N ALA A 92 -16.67 2.04 6.07
CA ALA A 92 -15.33 2.59 6.24
C ALA A 92 -15.08 2.87 7.73
N LEU A 93 -14.01 2.31 8.28
CA LEU A 93 -13.53 2.61 9.62
C LEU A 93 -12.26 3.46 9.50
N LEU A 94 -12.13 4.47 10.35
CA LEU A 94 -10.91 5.26 10.49
C LEU A 94 -10.67 5.55 11.98
N THR A 95 -9.43 5.88 12.33
CA THR A 95 -9.16 6.49 13.64
C THR A 95 -9.98 7.79 13.78
N VAL A 96 -10.37 8.12 14.99
CA VAL A 96 -11.15 9.35 15.29
C VAL A 96 -10.46 10.57 14.65
N GLN A 97 -9.15 10.70 14.82
CA GLN A 97 -8.38 11.84 14.32
C GLN A 97 -8.38 11.91 12.79
N ALA A 98 -8.24 10.77 12.10
CA ALA A 98 -8.29 10.73 10.64
C ALA A 98 -9.71 11.04 10.11
N ALA A 99 -10.74 10.55 10.77
CA ALA A 99 -12.13 10.84 10.40
C ALA A 99 -12.49 12.32 10.58
N GLU A 100 -12.06 12.96 11.69
CA GLU A 100 -12.24 14.39 11.95
C GLU A 100 -11.51 15.26 10.91
N ALA A 101 -10.25 14.93 10.60
CA ALA A 101 -9.49 15.61 9.55
C ALA A 101 -10.19 15.45 8.17
N LEU A 102 -10.68 14.26 7.87
CA LEU A 102 -11.40 14.00 6.61
C LEU A 102 -12.76 14.71 6.56
N ARG A 103 -13.39 14.97 7.70
CA ARG A 103 -14.58 15.82 7.79
C ARG A 103 -14.27 17.24 7.32
N ALA A 104 -13.16 17.84 7.78
CA ALA A 104 -12.76 19.17 7.33
C ALA A 104 -12.43 19.21 5.83
N VAL A 105 -11.79 18.16 5.29
CA VAL A 105 -11.61 17.97 3.83
C VAL A 105 -12.96 17.97 3.11
N SER A 106 -13.94 17.22 3.61
CA SER A 106 -15.27 17.10 3.02
C SER A 106 -16.01 18.45 3.01
N ASP A 107 -15.94 19.21 4.11
CA ASP A 107 -16.60 20.51 4.23
C ASP A 107 -15.98 21.52 3.24
N GLU A 108 -14.65 21.54 3.05
CA GLU A 108 -13.99 22.41 2.07
C GLU A 108 -14.36 22.03 0.63
N LEU A 109 -14.33 20.74 0.29
CA LEU A 109 -14.68 20.26 -1.05
C LEU A 109 -16.15 20.46 -1.38
N ALA A 110 -17.05 20.32 -0.39
CA ALA A 110 -18.48 20.57 -0.57
C ALA A 110 -18.75 22.02 -0.97
N ALA A 111 -18.03 23.00 -0.40
CA ALA A 111 -18.11 24.41 -0.79
C ALA A 111 -17.64 24.65 -2.24
N MET A 112 -16.82 23.76 -2.79
CA MET A 112 -16.36 23.78 -4.19
C MET A 112 -17.25 22.97 -5.14
N GLY A 113 -18.31 22.32 -4.64
CA GLY A 113 -19.25 21.52 -5.43
C GLY A 113 -18.84 20.04 -5.60
N TYR A 114 -18.00 19.52 -4.71
CA TYR A 114 -17.56 18.12 -4.73
C TYR A 114 -17.97 17.38 -3.47
N ARG A 115 -18.04 16.05 -3.57
CA ARG A 115 -18.27 15.13 -2.47
C ARG A 115 -17.19 14.06 -2.48
N LEU A 116 -16.77 13.61 -1.30
CA LEU A 116 -15.83 12.51 -1.16
C LEU A 116 -16.47 11.17 -1.53
N LYS A 117 -15.74 10.35 -2.28
CA LYS A 117 -16.05 8.96 -2.55
C LYS A 117 -14.87 8.11 -2.12
N VAL A 118 -15.09 7.22 -1.16
CA VAL A 118 -14.05 6.39 -0.53
C VAL A 118 -14.11 4.98 -1.10
N PHE A 119 -12.95 4.46 -1.48
CA PHE A 119 -12.74 3.10 -1.99
C PHE A 119 -12.23 2.15 -0.92
N ASP A 120 -11.35 2.63 -0.03
CA ASP A 120 -10.81 1.91 1.10
C ASP A 120 -10.43 2.88 2.23
N ALA A 121 -10.41 2.35 3.47
CA ALA A 121 -10.04 3.10 4.66
C ALA A 121 -9.19 2.19 5.58
N TYR A 122 -9.59 1.92 6.82
CA TYR A 122 -8.94 0.86 7.58
C TYR A 122 -9.06 -0.48 6.84
N ARG A 123 -7.91 -1.15 6.70
CA ARG A 123 -7.77 -2.48 6.08
C ARG A 123 -7.08 -3.41 7.09
N PRO A 124 -7.72 -4.48 7.53
CA PRO A 124 -7.09 -5.38 8.50
C PRO A 124 -5.87 -6.08 7.90
N GLN A 125 -4.89 -6.40 8.73
CA GLN A 125 -3.67 -7.10 8.27
C GLN A 125 -3.99 -8.48 7.67
N THR A 126 -5.13 -9.09 8.01
CA THR A 126 -5.62 -10.32 7.37
C THR A 126 -5.87 -10.15 5.88
N ALA A 127 -6.42 -8.99 5.46
CA ALA A 127 -6.59 -8.62 4.06
C ALA A 127 -5.25 -8.52 3.31
N VAL A 128 -4.27 -7.88 3.94
CA VAL A 128 -2.90 -7.77 3.38
C VAL A 128 -2.28 -9.15 3.20
N THR A 129 -2.50 -10.06 4.15
CA THR A 129 -2.05 -11.45 4.05
C THR A 129 -2.70 -12.19 2.86
N GLN A 130 -3.99 -11.94 2.59
CA GLN A 130 -4.64 -12.48 1.40
C GLN A 130 -4.05 -11.91 0.11
N PHE A 131 -3.76 -10.61 0.04
CA PHE A 131 -3.10 -9.99 -1.12
C PHE A 131 -1.75 -10.65 -1.41
N MET A 132 -0.98 -10.92 -0.38
CA MET A 132 0.31 -11.63 -0.52
C MET A 132 0.13 -13.04 -1.08
N ARG A 133 -0.83 -13.82 -0.56
CA ARG A 133 -1.14 -15.17 -1.06
C ARG A 133 -1.59 -15.12 -2.52
N TRP A 134 -2.51 -14.19 -2.84
CA TRP A 134 -2.98 -14.00 -4.22
C TRP A 134 -1.84 -13.61 -5.16
N ALA A 135 -0.93 -12.74 -4.76
CA ALA A 135 0.19 -12.31 -5.60
C ALA A 135 1.19 -13.46 -5.90
N GLN A 136 1.25 -14.49 -5.04
CA GLN A 136 2.07 -15.69 -5.24
C GLN A 136 1.41 -16.72 -6.17
N ASP A 137 0.10 -16.67 -6.37
CA ASP A 137 -0.63 -17.54 -7.29
C ASP A 137 -0.55 -16.96 -8.71
N ALA A 138 0.42 -17.41 -9.50
CA ALA A 138 0.66 -16.92 -10.84
C ALA A 138 -0.48 -17.24 -11.84
N ASP A 139 -1.29 -18.27 -11.55
CA ASP A 139 -2.36 -18.73 -12.45
C ASP A 139 -3.65 -17.90 -12.29
N ASP A 140 -3.84 -17.23 -11.15
CA ASP A 140 -5.00 -16.37 -10.95
C ASP A 140 -4.81 -14.98 -11.59
N THR A 141 -5.17 -14.88 -12.86
CA THR A 141 -5.07 -13.63 -13.65
C THR A 141 -6.43 -13.06 -14.05
N ARG A 142 -7.51 -13.49 -13.37
CA ARG A 142 -8.90 -13.14 -13.71
C ARG A 142 -9.18 -11.64 -13.81
N MET A 143 -8.46 -10.82 -13.05
CA MET A 143 -8.63 -9.37 -12.99
C MET A 143 -7.51 -8.59 -13.70
N GLN A 144 -6.56 -9.27 -14.32
CA GLN A 144 -5.40 -8.65 -14.98
C GLN A 144 -5.79 -7.57 -15.99
N ALA A 145 -6.75 -7.86 -16.86
CA ALA A 145 -7.17 -6.93 -17.91
C ALA A 145 -7.70 -5.59 -17.37
N TYR A 146 -8.14 -5.55 -16.10
CA TYR A 146 -8.73 -4.36 -15.49
C TYR A 146 -7.75 -3.59 -14.60
N PHE A 147 -6.90 -4.31 -13.84
CA PHE A 147 -6.09 -3.69 -12.80
C PHE A 147 -4.59 -3.71 -13.11
N TYR A 148 -4.07 -4.68 -13.86
CA TYR A 148 -2.64 -4.80 -14.14
C TYR A 148 -2.33 -5.33 -15.55
N PRO A 149 -2.93 -4.71 -16.60
CA PRO A 149 -2.80 -5.24 -17.98
C PRO A 149 -1.37 -5.15 -18.54
N GLU A 150 -0.54 -4.26 -17.97
CA GLU A 150 0.83 -4.00 -18.43
C GLU A 150 1.88 -4.55 -17.46
N THR A 151 1.45 -5.19 -16.36
CA THR A 151 2.34 -5.64 -15.28
C THR A 151 2.18 -7.15 -15.08
N GLU A 152 3.29 -7.85 -15.09
CA GLU A 152 3.29 -9.27 -14.72
C GLU A 152 3.08 -9.40 -13.21
N LYS A 153 2.22 -10.34 -12.80
CA LYS A 153 1.88 -10.56 -11.39
C LYS A 153 3.10 -10.81 -10.51
N SER A 154 4.10 -11.51 -11.01
CA SER A 154 5.39 -11.76 -10.35
C SER A 154 6.19 -10.49 -10.04
N ALA A 155 5.92 -9.39 -10.74
CA ALA A 155 6.60 -8.11 -10.54
C ALA A 155 5.94 -7.21 -9.48
N LEU A 156 4.73 -7.54 -9.00
CA LEU A 156 3.94 -6.68 -8.12
C LEU A 156 4.65 -6.35 -6.80
N PHE A 157 5.36 -7.32 -6.21
CA PHE A 157 6.15 -7.08 -5.00
C PHE A 157 7.36 -6.18 -5.27
N SER A 158 8.13 -6.49 -6.32
CA SER A 158 9.35 -5.73 -6.64
C SER A 158 9.06 -4.30 -7.09
N GLN A 159 7.88 -4.05 -7.63
CA GLN A 159 7.42 -2.72 -8.03
C GLN A 159 6.67 -1.97 -6.91
N GLY A 160 6.50 -2.60 -5.73
CA GLY A 160 5.92 -1.96 -4.56
C GLY A 160 4.40 -1.86 -4.54
N TYR A 161 3.68 -2.52 -5.46
CA TYR A 161 2.21 -2.54 -5.46
C TYR A 161 1.62 -3.43 -4.36
N ILE A 162 2.32 -4.50 -3.98
CA ILE A 162 1.95 -5.37 -2.86
C ILE A 162 3.08 -5.34 -1.83
N ALA A 163 2.73 -5.16 -0.57
CA ALA A 163 3.66 -5.09 0.56
C ALA A 163 3.17 -5.99 1.71
N GLU A 164 4.10 -6.43 2.57
CA GLU A 164 3.79 -7.24 3.75
C GLU A 164 3.02 -6.48 4.83
N ARG A 165 3.09 -5.16 4.82
CA ARG A 165 2.40 -4.26 5.75
C ARG A 165 1.84 -3.08 4.99
N SER A 166 0.66 -2.62 5.42
CA SER A 166 -0.04 -1.50 4.79
C SER A 166 -0.28 -0.37 5.79
N GLY A 167 -0.15 0.87 5.32
CA GLY A 167 -0.58 2.06 6.08
C GLY A 167 -2.03 1.99 6.51
N HIS A 168 -2.89 1.40 5.69
CA HIS A 168 -4.31 1.21 5.99
C HIS A 168 -4.56 0.38 7.26
N SER A 169 -3.68 -0.60 7.56
CA SER A 169 -3.83 -1.44 8.76
C SER A 169 -3.58 -0.66 10.06
N ARG A 170 -3.06 0.57 9.98
CA ARG A 170 -2.90 1.47 11.13
C ARG A 170 -4.11 2.38 11.36
N GLY A 171 -5.10 2.37 10.46
CA GLY A 171 -6.38 3.03 10.60
C GLY A 171 -6.42 4.52 10.27
N SER A 172 -5.33 5.11 9.75
CA SER A 172 -5.28 6.55 9.44
C SER A 172 -4.94 6.82 7.97
N THR A 173 -5.12 5.80 7.11
CA THR A 173 -4.94 5.87 5.66
C THR A 173 -6.27 5.69 4.96
N VAL A 174 -6.48 6.44 3.88
CA VAL A 174 -7.71 6.41 3.09
C VAL A 174 -7.39 6.50 1.60
N ASP A 175 -8.12 5.71 0.79
CA ASP A 175 -8.13 5.76 -0.66
C ASP A 175 -9.45 6.36 -1.14
N LEU A 176 -9.39 7.45 -1.88
CA LEU A 176 -10.58 8.22 -2.23
C LEU A 176 -10.46 8.99 -3.54
N THR A 177 -11.62 9.42 -4.04
CA THR A 177 -11.76 10.32 -5.18
C THR A 177 -12.87 11.33 -4.92
N LEU A 178 -13.20 12.12 -5.94
CA LEU A 178 -14.25 13.14 -5.92
C LEU A 178 -15.44 12.75 -6.78
N LEU A 179 -16.64 13.10 -6.33
CA LEU A 179 -17.86 13.13 -7.12
C LEU A 179 -18.24 14.59 -7.35
N ASP A 180 -18.45 14.98 -8.61
CA ASP A 180 -18.96 16.31 -9.01
C ASP A 180 -20.47 16.37 -8.72
N LEU A 181 -20.89 17.23 -7.80
CA LEU A 181 -22.29 17.41 -7.39
C LEU A 181 -23.17 17.92 -8.52
N ARG A 182 -22.61 18.65 -9.48
CA ARG A 182 -23.35 19.19 -10.62
C ARG A 182 -23.73 18.10 -11.63
N THR A 183 -22.85 17.10 -11.81
CA THR A 183 -23.06 16.01 -12.78
C THR A 183 -23.56 14.72 -12.14
N GLY A 184 -23.36 14.56 -10.84
CA GLY A 184 -23.59 13.31 -10.11
C GLY A 184 -22.63 12.18 -10.48
N ARG A 185 -21.50 12.50 -11.12
CA ARG A 185 -20.53 11.53 -11.60
C ARG A 185 -19.19 11.67 -10.87
N GLU A 186 -18.47 10.56 -10.81
CA GLU A 186 -17.08 10.56 -10.38
C GLU A 186 -16.25 11.48 -11.29
N VAL A 187 -15.36 12.24 -10.68
CA VAL A 187 -14.42 13.10 -11.39
C VAL A 187 -13.39 12.22 -12.10
N ASP A 188 -13.15 12.50 -13.37
CA ASP A 188 -12.14 11.80 -14.15
C ASP A 188 -10.74 12.22 -13.71
N MET A 189 -10.06 11.34 -13.01
CA MET A 189 -8.69 11.53 -12.52
C MET A 189 -7.63 11.00 -13.51
N GLY A 190 -8.02 10.51 -14.69
CA GLY A 190 -7.10 9.97 -15.70
C GLY A 190 -6.56 8.59 -15.39
N GLY A 191 -7.12 7.91 -14.41
CA GLY A 191 -6.78 6.54 -14.01
C GLY A 191 -7.74 6.04 -12.96
N THR A 192 -7.94 4.72 -12.90
CA THR A 192 -8.83 4.08 -11.94
C THR A 192 -8.09 3.71 -10.66
N PHE A 193 -8.83 3.60 -9.56
CA PHE A 193 -8.35 3.05 -8.31
C PHE A 193 -7.75 1.64 -8.50
N ASP A 194 -6.66 1.33 -7.80
CA ASP A 194 -5.95 0.04 -7.85
C ASP A 194 -5.38 -0.35 -9.23
N TYR A 195 -5.16 0.60 -10.13
CA TYR A 195 -4.47 0.30 -11.35
C TYR A 195 -2.96 0.16 -11.10
N PHE A 196 -2.38 -1.03 -11.30
CA PHE A 196 -0.95 -1.28 -11.10
C PHE A 196 -0.16 -0.91 -12.35
N GLY A 197 0.26 0.34 -12.42
CA GLY A 197 1.01 0.91 -13.53
C GLY A 197 1.27 2.40 -13.36
N ALA A 198 2.10 2.97 -14.24
CA ALA A 198 2.54 4.36 -14.15
C ALA A 198 1.40 5.38 -14.07
N ARG A 199 0.22 5.06 -14.61
CA ARG A 199 -0.97 5.93 -14.58
C ARG A 199 -1.47 6.21 -13.16
N SER A 200 -1.16 5.37 -12.21
CA SER A 200 -1.52 5.55 -10.79
C SER A 200 -0.63 6.54 -10.07
N HIS A 201 0.59 6.78 -10.55
CA HIS A 201 1.51 7.71 -9.92
C HIS A 201 0.94 9.13 -9.91
N ALA A 202 1.12 9.83 -8.79
CA ALA A 202 0.58 11.17 -8.57
C ALA A 202 1.11 12.20 -9.57
N ASP A 203 2.34 12.01 -10.06
CA ASP A 203 3.05 12.87 -11.02
C ASP A 203 2.96 12.39 -12.48
N TYR A 204 2.15 11.38 -12.76
CA TYR A 204 2.02 10.84 -14.13
C TYR A 204 1.56 11.93 -15.11
N SER A 205 2.37 12.18 -16.14
CA SER A 205 2.17 13.27 -17.11
C SER A 205 1.34 12.87 -18.33
N GLY A 206 1.00 11.57 -18.49
CA GLY A 206 0.23 11.06 -19.63
C GLY A 206 -1.29 11.24 -19.50
N ILE A 207 -1.75 12.22 -18.72
CA ILE A 207 -3.17 12.59 -18.51
C ILE A 207 -3.46 14.01 -19.03
N SER A 208 -4.75 14.37 -19.16
CA SER A 208 -5.13 15.71 -19.59
C SER A 208 -4.81 16.78 -18.54
N ALA A 209 -4.79 18.04 -18.95
CA ALA A 209 -4.61 19.17 -18.05
C ALA A 209 -5.73 19.25 -16.99
N GLU A 210 -6.97 18.92 -17.37
CA GLU A 210 -8.13 18.86 -16.49
C GLU A 210 -7.99 17.78 -15.45
N GLN A 211 -7.59 16.55 -15.85
CA GLN A 211 -7.35 15.44 -14.95
C GLN A 211 -6.22 15.75 -13.95
N SER A 212 -5.12 16.37 -14.44
CA SER A 212 -4.01 16.81 -13.60
C SER A 212 -4.45 17.88 -12.59
N ALA A 213 -5.29 18.85 -13.02
CA ALA A 213 -5.83 19.89 -12.14
C ALA A 213 -6.72 19.28 -11.04
N MET A 214 -7.51 18.24 -11.36
CA MET A 214 -8.37 17.58 -10.38
C MET A 214 -7.60 16.74 -9.37
N ARG A 215 -6.53 16.04 -9.81
CA ARG A 215 -5.59 15.38 -8.87
C ARG A 215 -4.90 16.39 -7.96
N ALA A 216 -4.49 17.53 -8.51
CA ALA A 216 -3.89 18.62 -7.73
C ALA A 216 -4.86 19.19 -6.71
N LEU A 217 -6.11 19.47 -7.10
CA LEU A 217 -7.16 19.94 -6.19
C LEU A 217 -7.33 18.98 -5.00
N LEU A 218 -7.54 17.68 -5.28
CA LEU A 218 -7.70 16.67 -4.23
C LEU A 218 -6.49 16.63 -3.30
N ARG A 219 -5.29 16.52 -3.87
CA ARG A 219 -4.04 16.50 -3.09
C ARG A 219 -3.90 17.73 -2.20
N ASP A 220 -4.11 18.92 -2.78
CA ASP A 220 -3.86 20.17 -2.08
C ASP A 220 -4.86 20.40 -0.93
N VAL A 221 -6.13 19.96 -1.09
CA VAL A 221 -7.09 19.99 0.01
C VAL A 221 -6.70 18.97 1.09
N MET A 222 -6.38 17.74 0.72
CA MET A 222 -5.94 16.72 1.68
C MET A 222 -4.72 17.17 2.49
N VAL A 223 -3.72 17.76 1.83
CA VAL A 223 -2.50 18.27 2.49
C VAL A 223 -2.82 19.41 3.47
N ARG A 224 -3.70 20.35 3.11
CA ARG A 224 -4.13 21.44 4.02
C ARG A 224 -4.75 20.92 5.31
N HIS A 225 -5.37 19.75 5.27
CA HIS A 225 -6.01 19.11 6.43
C HIS A 225 -5.15 18.01 7.06
N GLY A 226 -3.83 18.04 6.83
CA GLY A 226 -2.87 17.20 7.55
C GLY A 226 -2.69 15.79 7.00
N PHE A 227 -3.12 15.52 5.77
CA PHE A 227 -2.84 14.27 5.10
C PHE A 227 -1.61 14.38 4.21
N ARG A 228 -0.79 13.34 4.20
CA ARG A 228 0.36 13.18 3.33
C ARG A 228 -0.02 12.28 2.15
N PRO A 229 0.20 12.72 0.88
CA PRO A 229 -0.03 11.89 -0.30
C PRO A 229 1.06 10.82 -0.44
N TYR A 230 0.73 9.71 -1.12
CA TYR A 230 1.68 8.72 -1.57
C TYR A 230 2.01 8.94 -3.05
N ALA A 231 3.29 8.97 -3.39
CA ALA A 231 3.72 9.29 -4.76
C ALA A 231 3.32 8.23 -5.80
N GLY A 232 3.21 6.96 -5.38
CA GLY A 232 2.84 5.83 -6.24
C GLY A 232 1.35 5.78 -6.60
N GLU A 233 0.47 6.47 -5.85
CA GLU A 233 -0.99 6.35 -5.98
C GLU A 233 -1.67 7.69 -5.73
N TRP A 234 -2.32 8.25 -6.75
CA TRP A 234 -2.95 9.57 -6.68
C TRP A 234 -4.13 9.64 -5.69
N TRP A 235 -4.73 8.51 -5.35
CA TRP A 235 -5.90 8.39 -4.46
C TRP A 235 -5.52 8.19 -2.99
N HIS A 236 -4.27 7.83 -2.68
CA HIS A 236 -3.82 7.34 -1.37
C HIS A 236 -3.25 8.44 -0.48
N PHE A 237 -3.84 8.57 0.71
CA PHE A 237 -3.46 9.58 1.69
C PHE A 237 -3.41 9.02 3.11
N THR A 238 -2.37 9.38 3.85
CA THR A 238 -2.20 8.99 5.26
C THR A 238 -2.14 10.24 6.13
N LEU A 239 -2.85 10.26 7.27
CA LEU A 239 -2.75 11.35 8.24
C LEU A 239 -1.31 11.46 8.77
N GLU A 240 -0.72 12.68 8.79
CA GLU A 240 0.69 12.86 9.16
C GLU A 240 0.97 12.47 10.62
N ASN A 241 0.07 12.84 11.53
CA ASN A 241 0.18 12.54 12.96
C ASN A 241 -0.78 11.41 13.34
N GLU A 242 -0.63 10.24 12.69
CA GLU A 242 -1.46 9.09 12.98
C GLU A 242 -1.25 8.59 14.43
N PRO A 243 -2.35 8.25 15.17
CA PRO A 243 -2.24 7.86 16.57
C PRO A 243 -1.57 6.51 16.80
N TYR A 244 -1.55 5.63 15.78
CA TYR A 244 -1.02 4.27 15.88
C TYR A 244 0.04 3.99 14.80
N PRO A 245 1.18 4.71 14.77
CA PRO A 245 2.14 4.64 13.66
C PRO A 245 2.82 3.26 13.51
N ASP A 246 2.83 2.45 14.58
CA ASP A 246 3.50 1.16 14.63
C ASP A 246 2.55 -0.03 14.85
N THR A 247 1.24 0.20 14.96
CA THR A 247 0.23 -0.84 15.24
C THR A 247 -0.51 -1.22 13.97
N TYR A 248 -0.46 -2.50 13.62
CA TYR A 248 -1.15 -3.06 12.45
C TYR A 248 -2.31 -3.92 12.94
N PHE A 249 -3.50 -3.37 12.90
CA PHE A 249 -4.70 -3.99 13.43
C PHE A 249 -5.20 -5.14 12.56
N THR A 250 -5.92 -6.10 13.17
CA THR A 250 -6.46 -7.31 12.51
C THR A 250 -7.98 -7.45 12.65
N PHE A 251 -8.64 -6.61 13.46
CA PHE A 251 -10.08 -6.71 13.64
C PHE A 251 -10.85 -6.47 12.34
N PRO A 252 -12.03 -7.12 12.14
CA PRO A 252 -12.77 -7.01 10.89
C PRO A 252 -13.29 -5.59 10.59
N VAL A 253 -13.42 -5.26 9.32
CA VAL A 253 -14.16 -4.07 8.85
C VAL A 253 -15.65 -4.34 9.03
N SER A 254 -16.16 -3.96 10.20
CA SER A 254 -17.55 -4.18 10.62
C SER A 254 -17.93 -3.16 11.69
N ALA A 255 -19.16 -2.68 11.67
CA ALA A 255 -19.69 -1.85 12.76
C ALA A 255 -19.67 -2.60 14.10
N ALA A 256 -19.78 -3.94 14.06
CA ALA A 256 -19.73 -4.78 15.25
C ALA A 256 -18.35 -4.70 15.96
N SER A 257 -17.26 -4.47 15.23
CA SER A 257 -15.92 -4.30 15.82
C SER A 257 -15.82 -3.07 16.73
N LEU A 258 -16.71 -2.09 16.58
CA LEU A 258 -16.79 -0.90 17.41
C LEU A 258 -17.76 -1.06 18.60
N ALA A 259 -18.56 -2.12 18.65
CA ALA A 259 -19.62 -2.31 19.65
C ALA A 259 -19.10 -2.60 21.09
N GLY A 260 -17.80 -2.88 21.24
CA GLY A 260 -17.15 -3.03 22.55
C GLY A 260 -16.87 -1.70 23.27
N LYS A 261 -17.22 -0.55 22.69
CA LYS A 261 -17.15 0.75 23.39
C LYS A 261 -18.18 0.73 24.51
N ALA A 262 -17.75 0.44 25.76
CA ALA A 262 -18.57 0.72 26.93
C ALA A 262 -18.90 2.22 26.92
N ALA A 263 -20.19 2.53 27.03
CA ALA A 263 -20.72 3.88 27.13
C ALA A 263 -20.20 4.60 28.39
#